data_d8e17570e8c69b8d56430226b82caf0a
#
_entry.id   d8e17570e8c69b8d56430226b82caf0a
#
_cell.length_a   1.000
_cell.length_b   1.000
_cell.length_c   1.000
_cell.angle_alpha   90.00
_cell.angle_beta   90.00
_cell.angle_gamma   90.00
#
_symmetry.space_group_name_H-M   'P 1'
#
loop_
_entity.id
_entity.type
_entity.pdbx_description
1 polymer ?
#
loop_
_entity_poly.entity_id
_entity_poly.type
_entity_poly.pdbx_seq_one_letter_code
_entity_poly.pdbx_strand_id
1 'polypeptide(L)'
;MSSDSGEGRASSLEELDRELAALGIVVPQPRQTASDALPADEGAAPVNENPAERAGRFGPAFPRNFRLLWAATALSNLGDGLRLVALPLLATSVTSDPRLIAGVVVAERLPWLFFILPGGAWADRFDRRLLRMRLDMARFAVMSVLVGAIVIDQASIVVIYVVAALLASAEAVVDSSSMAMVPATVAEADLERAIGRLGSTELAMNDLIGPPLGGLLFGLAIAVPFGVDAVTFALAALVMGSMSGSYRAAPSKPAIAGARPSMRASLAVGVRWLWNQPLLRTLAIISTALGTASFISNAVFVIFATDTLGLSDFGYGVLLVPGALGGIAGSLIAPRFRRFPLRRTLPIAVVVSGASTWLMAVTTSPIVVGLLSAVSLGTIMIWNVLTLALRQRLIPDEMLGRVGASYRFLVYVGMPFALSPAVCWPTSSVYVRRSSSVAAFSWPSG
;
A
#
# COMPACT_ATOMS: atom_id res chain seq x y z
N MET A 1 -32.23 9.84 -21.57
CA MET A 1 -30.94 10.57 -21.40
C MET A 1 -29.85 9.57 -20.95
N SER A 2 -29.52 8.60 -21.79
CA SER A 2 -28.52 7.54 -21.45
C SER A 2 -27.56 7.17 -22.61
N SER A 3 -27.50 7.99 -23.67
CA SER A 3 -26.58 7.77 -24.81
C SER A 3 -25.26 8.57 -24.76
N ASP A 4 -25.14 9.53 -23.82
CA ASP A 4 -24.01 10.49 -23.79
C ASP A 4 -22.75 9.99 -23.06
N SER A 5 -22.83 8.88 -22.32
CA SER A 5 -21.67 8.35 -21.57
C SER A 5 -20.76 7.43 -22.40
N GLY A 6 -21.24 6.91 -23.52
CA GLY A 6 -20.47 6.01 -24.41
C GLY A 6 -19.57 6.78 -25.38
N GLU A 7 -20.09 7.86 -25.97
CA GLU A 7 -19.36 8.67 -26.96
C GLU A 7 -18.19 9.45 -26.30
N GLY A 8 -18.38 9.97 -25.08
CA GLY A 8 -17.30 10.63 -24.34
C GLY A 8 -16.15 9.70 -23.93
N ARG A 9 -16.40 8.40 -23.79
CA ARG A 9 -15.35 7.40 -23.52
C ARG A 9 -14.56 7.04 -24.77
N ALA A 10 -15.22 6.90 -25.91
CA ALA A 10 -14.57 6.59 -27.19
C ALA A 10 -13.66 7.74 -27.63
N SER A 11 -14.14 9.00 -27.54
CA SER A 11 -13.34 10.18 -27.93
C SER A 11 -12.08 10.37 -27.07
N SER A 12 -12.12 10.07 -25.78
CA SER A 12 -10.96 10.19 -24.89
C SER A 12 -9.91 9.08 -25.12
N LEU A 13 -10.32 7.92 -25.64
CA LEU A 13 -9.44 6.82 -25.97
C LEU A 13 -8.69 7.08 -27.28
N GLU A 14 -9.40 7.58 -28.29
CA GLU A 14 -8.81 7.95 -29.57
C GLU A 14 -7.85 9.15 -29.47
N GLU A 15 -8.11 10.06 -28.55
CA GLU A 15 -7.21 11.19 -28.27
C GLU A 15 -5.90 10.73 -27.61
N LEU A 16 -5.99 9.77 -26.67
CA LEU A 16 -4.83 9.16 -26.06
C LEU A 16 -4.01 8.35 -27.07
N ASP A 17 -4.65 7.58 -27.94
CA ASP A 17 -3.98 6.81 -28.97
C ASP A 17 -3.28 7.73 -29.98
N ARG A 18 -3.88 8.88 -30.32
CA ARG A 18 -3.25 9.93 -31.13
C ARG A 18 -2.04 10.58 -30.41
N GLU A 19 -2.14 10.84 -29.12
CA GLU A 19 -0.99 11.35 -28.35
C GLU A 19 0.15 10.33 -28.26
N LEU A 20 -0.14 9.05 -28.10
CA LEU A 20 0.87 7.99 -28.07
C LEU A 20 1.51 7.80 -29.46
N ALA A 21 0.73 7.87 -30.54
CA ALA A 21 1.24 7.82 -31.88
C ALA A 21 2.13 9.05 -32.23
N ALA A 22 1.76 10.25 -31.74
CA ALA A 22 2.59 11.45 -31.90
C ALA A 22 3.93 11.37 -31.15
N LEU A 23 4.04 10.50 -30.16
CA LEU A 23 5.28 10.20 -29.43
C LEU A 23 6.06 9.03 -30.05
N GLY A 24 5.63 8.50 -31.20
CA GLY A 24 6.25 7.36 -31.88
C GLY A 24 6.01 6.02 -31.17
N ILE A 25 5.02 5.94 -30.29
CA ILE A 25 4.70 4.76 -29.49
C ILE A 25 3.62 3.97 -30.21
N VAL A 26 3.97 2.79 -30.72
CA VAL A 26 3.01 1.86 -31.33
C VAL A 26 2.24 1.16 -30.20
N VAL A 27 0.95 1.46 -30.06
CA VAL A 27 0.05 0.75 -29.16
C VAL A 27 -0.34 -0.57 -29.83
N PRO A 28 -0.08 -1.75 -29.22
CA PRO A 28 -0.60 -3.00 -29.76
C PRO A 28 -2.13 -2.95 -29.80
N GLN A 29 -2.72 -3.19 -30.95
CA GLN A 29 -4.18 -3.27 -31.08
C GLN A 29 -4.72 -4.38 -30.17
N PRO A 30 -5.79 -4.14 -29.41
CA PRO A 30 -6.43 -5.21 -28.67
C PRO A 30 -6.87 -6.29 -29.67
N ARG A 31 -6.44 -7.53 -29.46
CA ARG A 31 -6.93 -8.66 -30.23
C ARG A 31 -8.45 -8.68 -30.09
N GLN A 32 -9.16 -8.60 -31.17
CA GLN A 32 -10.60 -8.93 -31.25
C GLN A 32 -10.71 -10.32 -30.63
N THR A 33 -11.38 -10.41 -29.49
CA THR A 33 -11.70 -11.69 -28.87
C THR A 33 -12.49 -12.47 -29.89
N ALA A 34 -12.11 -13.73 -30.10
CA ALA A 34 -12.75 -14.67 -31.00
C ALA A 34 -14.18 -15.02 -30.49
N SER A 35 -15.03 -14.00 -30.45
CA SER A 35 -16.47 -14.11 -30.11
C SER A 35 -17.34 -14.37 -31.34
N ASP A 36 -16.77 -14.34 -32.54
CA ASP A 36 -17.57 -14.47 -33.77
C ASP A 36 -17.64 -15.87 -34.35
N ALA A 37 -17.28 -16.90 -33.59
CA ALA A 37 -17.31 -18.30 -34.07
C ALA A 37 -17.89 -19.29 -33.06
N LEU A 38 -19.06 -18.99 -32.50
CA LEU A 38 -19.91 -20.05 -31.92
C LEU A 38 -21.26 -20.01 -32.60
N PRO A 39 -21.74 -21.17 -33.17
CA PRO A 39 -23.09 -21.23 -33.72
C PRO A 39 -24.13 -21.01 -32.62
N ALA A 40 -25.15 -20.23 -32.92
CA ALA A 40 -26.29 -19.98 -32.03
C ALA A 40 -26.93 -21.32 -31.63
N ASP A 41 -26.86 -21.66 -30.36
CA ASP A 41 -27.62 -22.74 -29.76
C ASP A 41 -29.03 -22.23 -29.49
N GLU A 42 -29.98 -22.66 -30.35
CA GLU A 42 -31.41 -22.40 -30.23
C GLU A 42 -31.97 -23.30 -29.10
N GLY A 43 -31.99 -22.78 -27.85
CA GLY A 43 -32.65 -23.57 -26.79
C GLY A 43 -32.65 -22.98 -25.39
N ALA A 44 -32.13 -21.80 -25.15
CA ALA A 44 -32.22 -21.19 -23.82
C ALA A 44 -33.44 -20.26 -23.72
N ALA A 45 -34.39 -20.59 -22.84
CA ALA A 45 -35.51 -19.75 -22.48
C ALA A 45 -35.03 -18.35 -22.01
N PRO A 46 -35.69 -17.23 -22.37
CA PRO A 46 -35.27 -15.91 -21.98
C PRO A 46 -35.44 -15.73 -20.47
N VAL A 47 -34.33 -15.68 -19.75
CA VAL A 47 -34.29 -15.15 -18.38
C VAL A 47 -34.40 -13.64 -18.49
N ASN A 48 -35.62 -13.16 -18.52
CA ASN A 48 -35.94 -11.73 -18.55
C ASN A 48 -35.89 -11.20 -17.12
N GLU A 49 -34.69 -11.05 -16.57
CA GLU A 49 -34.46 -10.36 -15.30
C GLU A 49 -33.68 -9.06 -15.56
N ASN A 50 -34.39 -7.96 -15.39
CA ASN A 50 -33.87 -6.60 -15.51
C ASN A 50 -32.72 -6.38 -14.50
N PRO A 51 -31.46 -6.15 -14.93
CA PRO A 51 -30.34 -5.96 -14.03
C PRO A 51 -30.49 -4.73 -13.11
N ALA A 52 -31.40 -3.80 -13.45
CA ALA A 52 -31.63 -2.60 -12.67
C ALA A 52 -32.49 -2.81 -11.40
N GLU A 53 -33.28 -3.89 -11.32
CA GLU A 53 -34.10 -4.19 -10.12
C GLU A 53 -33.33 -4.86 -8.99
N ARG A 54 -32.16 -5.46 -9.25
CA ARG A 54 -31.28 -6.03 -8.21
C ARG A 54 -30.41 -5.02 -7.50
N ALA A 55 -30.37 -3.78 -7.91
CA ALA A 55 -29.60 -2.71 -7.30
C ALA A 55 -30.35 -2.01 -6.15
N GLY A 56 -30.82 -2.78 -5.19
CA GLY A 56 -31.02 -2.26 -3.84
C GLY A 56 -29.67 -1.79 -3.30
N ARG A 57 -29.63 -0.66 -2.59
CA ARG A 57 -28.44 0.03 -2.04
C ARG A 57 -27.46 -0.89 -1.27
N PHE A 58 -27.86 -2.13 -0.98
CA PHE A 58 -27.06 -3.22 -0.41
C PHE A 58 -27.41 -4.49 -1.18
N GLY A 59 -26.61 -4.88 -2.16
CA GLY A 59 -26.76 -6.16 -2.86
C GLY A 59 -26.78 -7.35 -1.87
N PRO A 60 -27.09 -8.57 -2.33
CA PRO A 60 -27.26 -9.76 -1.49
C PRO A 60 -26.05 -9.95 -0.57
N ALA A 61 -26.30 -10.45 0.65
CA ALA A 61 -25.27 -10.65 1.66
C ALA A 61 -24.21 -11.62 1.14
N PHE A 62 -22.95 -11.26 1.29
CA PHE A 62 -21.82 -12.13 0.89
C PHE A 62 -21.88 -13.50 1.58
N PRO A 63 -21.38 -14.55 0.92
CA PRO A 63 -21.27 -15.89 1.51
C PRO A 63 -20.50 -15.89 2.84
N ARG A 64 -20.82 -16.85 3.73
CA ARG A 64 -20.22 -16.94 5.07
C ARG A 64 -18.68 -16.92 5.03
N ASN A 65 -18.06 -17.69 4.14
CA ASN A 65 -16.60 -17.76 4.05
C ASN A 65 -15.96 -16.44 3.62
N PHE A 66 -16.58 -15.69 2.70
CA PHE A 66 -16.10 -14.35 2.38
C PHE A 66 -16.23 -13.39 3.56
N ARG A 67 -17.33 -13.43 4.31
CA ARG A 67 -17.50 -12.58 5.51
C ARG A 67 -16.44 -12.87 6.56
N LEU A 68 -16.05 -14.14 6.75
CA LEU A 68 -14.97 -14.53 7.65
C LEU A 68 -13.61 -14.03 7.14
N LEU A 69 -13.31 -14.20 5.86
CA LEU A 69 -12.10 -13.66 5.23
C LEU A 69 -12.03 -12.14 5.40
N TRP A 70 -13.13 -11.44 5.13
CA TRP A 70 -13.24 -10.00 5.29
C TRP A 70 -13.05 -9.54 6.74
N ALA A 71 -13.69 -10.21 7.72
CA ALA A 71 -13.53 -9.89 9.14
C ALA A 71 -12.09 -10.12 9.62
N ALA A 72 -11.44 -11.23 9.23
CA ALA A 72 -10.05 -11.48 9.55
C ALA A 72 -9.12 -10.42 8.94
N THR A 73 -9.40 -9.97 7.71
CA THR A 73 -8.67 -8.89 7.05
C THR A 73 -8.87 -7.55 7.78
N ALA A 74 -10.10 -7.23 8.19
CA ALA A 74 -10.39 -6.02 8.95
C ALA A 74 -9.64 -5.97 10.29
N LEU A 75 -9.63 -7.09 11.03
CA LEU A 75 -8.90 -7.22 12.31
C LEU A 75 -7.39 -7.05 12.10
N SER A 76 -6.81 -7.75 11.14
CA SER A 76 -5.37 -7.65 10.84
C SER A 76 -4.98 -6.23 10.45
N ASN A 77 -5.71 -5.60 9.51
CA ASN A 77 -5.42 -4.23 9.07
C ASN A 77 -5.61 -3.19 10.17
N LEU A 78 -6.54 -3.39 11.11
CA LEU A 78 -6.66 -2.50 12.27
C LEU A 78 -5.39 -2.55 13.12
N GLY A 79 -4.88 -3.75 13.43
CA GLY A 79 -3.62 -3.93 14.14
C GLY A 79 -2.44 -3.30 13.41
N ASP A 80 -2.33 -3.54 12.10
CA ASP A 80 -1.28 -2.94 11.26
C ASP A 80 -1.36 -1.39 11.27
N GLY A 81 -2.58 -0.82 11.25
CA GLY A 81 -2.78 0.62 11.37
C GLY A 81 -2.41 1.21 12.75
N LEU A 82 -2.65 0.48 13.85
CA LEU A 82 -2.16 0.87 15.18
C LEU A 82 -0.63 0.91 15.19
N ARG A 83 0.01 -0.12 14.64
CA ARG A 83 1.45 -0.29 14.57
C ARG A 83 2.13 0.79 13.72
N LEU A 84 1.50 1.26 12.65
CA LEU A 84 2.02 2.31 11.76
C LEU A 84 2.44 3.57 12.52
N VAL A 85 1.75 3.90 13.61
CA VAL A 85 2.07 5.03 14.50
C VAL A 85 2.88 4.58 15.70
N ALA A 86 2.52 3.46 16.31
CA ALA A 86 3.11 3.03 17.58
C ALA A 86 4.58 2.62 17.44
N LEU A 87 5.02 1.99 16.34
CA LEU A 87 6.43 1.58 16.17
C LEU A 87 7.38 2.78 16.03
N PRO A 88 7.12 3.80 15.19
CA PRO A 88 7.92 5.02 15.17
C PRO A 88 7.96 5.73 16.54
N LEU A 89 6.83 5.83 17.24
CA LEU A 89 6.79 6.41 18.59
C LEU A 89 7.60 5.58 19.60
N LEU A 90 7.53 4.25 19.56
CA LEU A 90 8.38 3.40 20.40
C LEU A 90 9.86 3.60 20.08
N ALA A 91 10.22 3.78 18.81
CA ALA A 91 11.60 4.07 18.46
C ALA A 91 12.08 5.40 19.05
N THR A 92 11.26 6.45 19.06
CA THR A 92 11.62 7.74 19.69
C THR A 92 11.76 7.65 21.21
N SER A 93 11.08 6.70 21.86
CA SER A 93 11.24 6.47 23.31
C SER A 93 12.53 5.72 23.67
N VAL A 94 13.09 4.95 22.71
CA VAL A 94 14.29 4.11 22.91
C VAL A 94 15.57 4.81 22.46
N THR A 95 15.49 5.71 21.46
CA THR A 95 16.65 6.42 20.90
C THR A 95 16.27 7.80 20.40
N SER A 96 17.23 8.73 20.51
CA SER A 96 17.14 10.08 19.93
C SER A 96 17.88 10.21 18.58
N ASP A 97 18.51 9.12 18.08
CA ASP A 97 19.19 9.15 16.78
C ASP A 97 18.15 9.04 15.62
N PRO A 98 17.98 10.09 14.80
CA PRO A 98 17.03 10.09 13.70
C PRO A 98 17.28 8.97 12.68
N ARG A 99 18.53 8.51 12.54
CA ARG A 99 18.87 7.41 11.61
C ARG A 99 18.32 6.08 12.08
N LEU A 100 18.41 5.84 13.39
CA LEU A 100 17.86 4.63 13.98
C LEU A 100 16.33 4.65 13.95
N ILE A 101 15.71 5.81 14.18
CA ILE A 101 14.25 5.94 14.04
C ILE A 101 13.80 5.72 12.60
N ALA A 102 14.50 6.32 11.61
CA ALA A 102 14.24 6.09 10.19
C ALA A 102 14.42 4.64 9.76
N GLY A 103 15.33 3.91 10.42
CA GLY A 103 15.57 2.49 10.21
C GLY A 103 14.34 1.61 10.46
N VAL A 104 13.40 2.03 11.31
CA VAL A 104 12.14 1.30 11.54
C VAL A 104 11.32 1.23 10.25
N VAL A 105 11.18 2.35 9.54
CA VAL A 105 10.44 2.39 8.25
C VAL A 105 11.08 1.46 7.23
N VAL A 106 12.41 1.39 7.20
CA VAL A 106 13.12 0.45 6.32
C VAL A 106 12.88 -1.00 6.74
N ALA A 107 12.93 -1.30 8.04
CA ALA A 107 12.67 -2.63 8.56
C ALA A 107 11.22 -3.10 8.25
N GLU A 108 10.23 -2.20 8.26
CA GLU A 108 8.85 -2.50 7.89
C GLU A 108 8.64 -2.69 6.38
N ARG A 109 9.42 -2.02 5.53
CA ARG A 109 9.16 -2.02 4.08
C ARG A 109 10.10 -2.94 3.29
N LEU A 110 11.34 -3.06 3.72
CA LEU A 110 12.35 -3.85 3.00
C LEU A 110 11.96 -5.34 2.80
N PRO A 111 11.36 -6.04 3.78
CA PRO A 111 10.93 -7.42 3.61
C PRO A 111 9.91 -7.61 2.49
N TRP A 112 9.04 -6.64 2.23
CA TRP A 112 8.08 -6.70 1.15
C TRP A 112 8.73 -6.93 -0.22
N LEU A 113 9.91 -6.34 -0.44
CA LEU A 113 10.68 -6.54 -1.66
C LEU A 113 11.06 -8.00 -1.89
N PHE A 114 11.37 -8.72 -0.80
CA PHE A 114 11.82 -10.11 -0.86
C PHE A 114 10.66 -11.11 -0.80
N PHE A 115 9.60 -10.80 -0.07
CA PHE A 115 8.53 -11.76 0.24
C PHE A 115 7.28 -11.65 -0.63
N ILE A 116 7.05 -10.55 -1.36
CA ILE A 116 5.88 -10.39 -2.23
C ILE A 116 5.79 -11.45 -3.33
N LEU A 117 6.94 -11.87 -3.90
CA LEU A 117 7.00 -12.89 -4.95
C LEU A 117 6.97 -14.32 -4.39
N PRO A 118 7.80 -14.70 -3.38
CA PRO A 118 7.70 -15.99 -2.73
C PRO A 118 6.35 -16.22 -2.05
N GLY A 119 5.72 -15.17 -1.51
CA GLY A 119 4.40 -15.23 -0.88
C GLY A 119 3.33 -15.79 -1.82
N GLY A 120 3.29 -15.33 -3.06
CA GLY A 120 2.43 -15.90 -4.09
C GLY A 120 2.73 -17.38 -4.37
N ALA A 121 4.00 -17.76 -4.48
CA ALA A 121 4.40 -19.15 -4.70
C ALA A 121 4.05 -20.06 -3.51
N TRP A 122 4.12 -19.56 -2.28
CA TRP A 122 3.68 -20.29 -1.10
C TRP A 122 2.16 -20.42 -1.04
N ALA A 123 1.42 -19.35 -1.38
CA ALA A 123 -0.03 -19.40 -1.52
C ALA A 123 -0.52 -20.43 -2.56
N ASP A 124 0.31 -20.76 -3.56
CA ASP A 124 0.01 -21.80 -4.56
C ASP A 124 0.35 -23.23 -4.09
N ARG A 125 1.30 -23.38 -3.16
CA ARG A 125 1.76 -24.69 -2.67
C ARG A 125 0.99 -25.19 -1.46
N PHE A 126 0.58 -24.29 -0.59
CA PHE A 126 -0.07 -24.60 0.68
C PHE A 126 -1.57 -24.31 0.61
N ASP A 127 -2.33 -24.87 1.55
CA ASP A 127 -3.71 -24.43 1.79
C ASP A 127 -3.66 -22.98 2.31
N ARG A 128 -4.22 -22.05 1.52
CA ARG A 128 -4.14 -20.60 1.76
C ARG A 128 -4.76 -20.20 3.09
N ARG A 129 -5.84 -20.88 3.51
CA ARG A 129 -6.48 -20.69 4.80
C ARG A 129 -5.54 -21.05 5.96
N LEU A 130 -4.94 -22.25 5.90
CA LEU A 130 -4.02 -22.69 6.94
C LEU A 130 -2.73 -21.88 6.96
N LEU A 131 -2.22 -21.49 5.80
CA LEU A 131 -1.05 -20.62 5.69
C LEU A 131 -1.31 -19.28 6.39
N ARG A 132 -2.43 -18.61 6.07
CA ARG A 132 -2.80 -17.36 6.68
C ARG A 132 -2.99 -17.49 8.20
N MET A 133 -3.76 -18.48 8.65
CA MET A 133 -3.99 -18.74 10.07
C MET A 133 -2.67 -18.92 10.85
N ARG A 134 -1.72 -19.70 10.30
CA ARG A 134 -0.41 -19.91 10.91
C ARG A 134 0.44 -18.64 10.94
N LEU A 135 0.37 -17.84 9.91
CA LEU A 135 1.07 -16.55 9.85
C LEU A 135 0.48 -15.54 10.84
N ASP A 136 -0.84 -15.44 10.96
CA ASP A 136 -1.48 -14.58 11.95
C ASP A 136 -1.13 -15.03 13.39
N MET A 137 -1.05 -16.34 13.65
CA MET A 137 -0.53 -16.87 14.94
C MET A 137 0.95 -16.55 15.15
N ALA A 138 1.78 -16.62 14.12
CA ALA A 138 3.18 -16.23 14.21
C ALA A 138 3.33 -14.72 14.49
N ARG A 139 2.50 -13.87 13.84
CA ARG A 139 2.45 -12.42 14.10
C ARG A 139 2.00 -12.12 15.53
N PHE A 140 0.99 -12.84 16.04
CA PHE A 140 0.60 -12.78 17.45
C PHE A 140 1.76 -13.08 18.38
N ALA A 141 2.50 -14.19 18.13
CA ALA A 141 3.63 -14.58 18.97
C ALA A 141 4.76 -13.53 18.92
N VAL A 142 5.13 -13.05 17.73
CA VAL A 142 6.15 -12.00 17.54
C VAL A 142 5.76 -10.71 18.25
N MET A 143 4.51 -10.29 18.13
CA MET A 143 4.01 -9.09 18.80
C MET A 143 3.95 -9.27 20.32
N SER A 144 3.58 -10.46 20.81
CA SER A 144 3.60 -10.76 22.26
C SER A 144 5.03 -10.70 22.83
N VAL A 145 6.05 -11.11 22.07
CA VAL A 145 7.45 -10.94 22.46
C VAL A 145 7.82 -9.46 22.57
N LEU A 146 7.38 -8.61 21.64
CA LEU A 146 7.61 -7.16 21.73
C LEU A 146 6.92 -6.57 22.97
N VAL A 147 5.66 -6.92 23.22
CA VAL A 147 4.93 -6.49 24.43
C VAL A 147 5.67 -6.91 25.69
N GLY A 148 6.14 -8.18 25.76
CA GLY A 148 6.95 -8.66 26.87
C GLY A 148 8.22 -7.86 27.06
N ALA A 149 8.96 -7.58 25.97
CA ALA A 149 10.18 -6.78 26.02
C ALA A 149 9.93 -5.34 26.51
N ILE A 150 8.79 -4.73 26.12
CA ILE A 150 8.41 -3.39 26.61
C ILE A 150 8.10 -3.43 28.11
N VAL A 151 7.33 -4.42 28.57
CA VAL A 151 6.89 -4.53 29.98
C VAL A 151 8.07 -4.75 30.93
N ILE A 152 9.12 -5.49 30.50
CA ILE A 152 10.33 -5.74 31.31
C ILE A 152 11.45 -4.70 31.03
N ASP A 153 11.12 -3.60 30.32
CA ASP A 153 12.06 -2.52 29.97
C ASP A 153 13.32 -2.99 29.19
N GLN A 154 13.14 -4.00 28.34
CA GLN A 154 14.19 -4.56 27.47
C GLN A 154 13.94 -4.27 25.97
N ALA A 155 13.03 -3.34 25.66
CA ALA A 155 12.78 -2.93 24.30
C ALA A 155 13.98 -2.14 23.77
N SER A 156 14.73 -2.72 22.85
CA SER A 156 15.85 -2.08 22.16
C SER A 156 15.50 -1.82 20.68
N ILE A 157 16.24 -0.89 20.05
CA ILE A 157 16.05 -0.59 18.63
C ILE A 157 16.25 -1.84 17.75
N VAL A 158 17.12 -2.76 18.14
CA VAL A 158 17.35 -4.03 17.42
C VAL A 158 16.11 -4.93 17.52
N VAL A 159 15.50 -5.03 18.71
CA VAL A 159 14.25 -5.78 18.89
C VAL A 159 13.15 -5.21 18.02
N ILE A 160 13.02 -3.89 17.99
CA ILE A 160 12.03 -3.18 17.14
C ILE A 160 12.25 -3.53 15.66
N TYR A 161 13.48 -3.47 15.15
CA TYR A 161 13.80 -3.81 13.75
C TYR A 161 13.48 -5.27 13.42
N VAL A 162 13.87 -6.19 14.29
CA VAL A 162 13.63 -7.63 14.07
C VAL A 162 12.12 -7.90 14.05
N VAL A 163 11.38 -7.36 15.01
CA VAL A 163 9.91 -7.50 15.06
C VAL A 163 9.27 -6.87 13.83
N ALA A 164 9.63 -5.64 13.46
CA ALA A 164 9.11 -4.95 12.28
C ALA A 164 9.35 -5.77 10.99
N ALA A 165 10.57 -6.31 10.81
CA ALA A 165 10.93 -7.10 9.64
C ALA A 165 10.17 -8.45 9.60
N LEU A 166 10.01 -9.12 10.73
CA LEU A 166 9.26 -10.39 10.81
C LEU A 166 7.78 -10.18 10.50
N LEU A 167 7.16 -9.13 11.08
CA LEU A 167 5.76 -8.79 10.83
C LEU A 167 5.53 -8.42 9.37
N ALA A 168 6.37 -7.57 8.78
CA ALA A 168 6.27 -7.18 7.38
C ALA A 168 6.48 -8.36 6.41
N SER A 169 7.36 -9.29 6.75
CA SER A 169 7.57 -10.53 5.99
C SER A 169 6.31 -11.40 5.98
N ALA A 170 5.69 -11.57 7.15
CA ALA A 170 4.45 -12.33 7.28
C ALA A 170 3.28 -11.64 6.58
N GLU A 171 3.16 -10.31 6.71
CA GLU A 171 2.13 -9.48 6.09
C GLU A 171 2.11 -9.64 4.56
N ALA A 172 3.26 -9.56 3.90
CA ALA A 172 3.37 -9.73 2.45
C ALA A 172 2.83 -11.09 1.96
N VAL A 173 2.99 -12.16 2.77
CA VAL A 173 2.48 -13.50 2.45
C VAL A 173 0.99 -13.60 2.78
N VAL A 174 0.54 -13.01 3.88
CA VAL A 174 -0.88 -12.94 4.28
C VAL A 174 -1.71 -12.24 3.21
N ASP A 175 -1.26 -11.10 2.71
CA ASP A 175 -1.96 -10.33 1.67
C ASP A 175 -2.06 -11.12 0.36
N SER A 176 -0.94 -11.72 -0.07
CA SER A 176 -0.92 -12.57 -1.26
C SER A 176 -1.90 -13.74 -1.14
N SER A 177 -1.94 -14.39 0.03
CA SER A 177 -2.82 -15.52 0.31
C SER A 177 -4.29 -15.11 0.35
N SER A 178 -4.58 -13.95 0.94
CA SER A 178 -5.93 -13.41 1.09
C SER A 178 -6.54 -13.07 -0.25
N MET A 179 -5.82 -12.33 -1.09
CA MET A 179 -6.26 -11.99 -2.45
C MET A 179 -6.49 -13.23 -3.30
N ALA A 180 -5.63 -14.26 -3.17
CA ALA A 180 -5.79 -15.52 -3.90
C ALA A 180 -7.00 -16.35 -3.43
N MET A 181 -7.56 -16.10 -2.25
CA MET A 181 -8.75 -16.78 -1.73
C MET A 181 -10.05 -16.14 -2.21
N VAL A 182 -10.07 -14.86 -2.59
CA VAL A 182 -11.31 -14.13 -2.94
C VAL A 182 -12.13 -14.86 -4.01
N PRO A 183 -11.57 -15.29 -5.16
CA PRO A 183 -12.35 -15.96 -6.20
C PRO A 183 -12.99 -17.29 -5.76
N ALA A 184 -12.43 -17.95 -4.74
CA ALA A 184 -12.96 -19.19 -4.20
C ALA A 184 -14.04 -18.96 -3.13
N THR A 185 -14.32 -17.71 -2.74
CA THR A 185 -15.27 -17.36 -1.67
C THR A 185 -16.53 -16.66 -2.16
N VAL A 186 -16.53 -16.14 -3.39
CA VAL A 186 -17.66 -15.44 -4.01
C VAL A 186 -17.91 -15.92 -5.43
N ALA A 187 -19.12 -15.65 -5.95
CA ALA A 187 -19.43 -15.87 -7.37
C ALA A 187 -18.65 -14.86 -8.25
N GLU A 188 -18.39 -15.23 -9.50
CA GLU A 188 -17.64 -14.38 -10.46
C GLU A 188 -18.26 -12.99 -10.63
N ALA A 189 -19.59 -12.90 -10.66
CA ALA A 189 -20.34 -11.65 -10.75
C ALA A 189 -20.13 -10.70 -9.53
N ASP A 190 -19.76 -11.23 -8.36
CA ASP A 190 -19.54 -10.48 -7.14
C ASP A 190 -18.05 -10.19 -6.87
N LEU A 191 -17.14 -10.66 -7.74
CA LEU A 191 -15.69 -10.59 -7.51
C LEU A 191 -15.19 -9.15 -7.36
N GLU A 192 -15.57 -8.26 -8.26
CA GLU A 192 -15.16 -6.85 -8.20
C GLU A 192 -15.66 -6.17 -6.92
N ARG A 193 -16.91 -6.46 -6.52
CA ARG A 193 -17.52 -5.94 -5.30
C ARG A 193 -16.80 -6.48 -4.06
N ALA A 194 -16.38 -7.74 -4.05
CA ALA A 194 -15.63 -8.35 -2.96
C ALA A 194 -14.24 -7.74 -2.82
N ILE A 195 -13.50 -7.58 -3.93
CA ILE A 195 -12.17 -6.93 -3.95
C ILE A 195 -12.29 -5.47 -3.49
N GLY A 196 -13.29 -4.73 -4.00
CA GLY A 196 -13.55 -3.36 -3.57
C GLY A 196 -13.84 -3.24 -2.08
N ARG A 197 -14.58 -4.21 -1.51
CA ARG A 197 -14.87 -4.26 -0.07
C ARG A 197 -13.63 -4.49 0.78
N LEU A 198 -12.75 -5.42 0.36
CA LEU A 198 -11.48 -5.68 1.06
C LEU A 198 -10.58 -4.44 1.02
N GLY A 199 -10.36 -3.85 -0.16
CA GLY A 199 -9.53 -2.66 -0.30
C GLY A 199 -10.08 -1.43 0.46
N SER A 200 -11.41 -1.23 0.47
CA SER A 200 -12.03 -0.15 1.27
C SER A 200 -11.83 -0.39 2.77
N THR A 201 -11.86 -1.65 3.22
CA THR A 201 -11.65 -2.00 4.62
C THR A 201 -10.19 -1.81 5.02
N GLU A 202 -9.26 -2.24 4.18
CA GLU A 202 -7.82 -2.01 4.37
C GLU A 202 -7.55 -0.51 4.56
N LEU A 203 -8.02 0.31 3.63
CA LEU A 203 -7.87 1.75 3.69
C LEU A 203 -8.49 2.38 4.95
N ALA A 204 -9.69 1.92 5.34
CA ALA A 204 -10.37 2.43 6.53
C ALA A 204 -9.66 2.03 7.82
N MET A 205 -9.21 0.79 7.94
CA MET A 205 -8.61 0.26 9.16
C MET A 205 -7.13 0.65 9.29
N ASN A 206 -6.36 0.54 8.22
CA ASN A 206 -4.92 0.77 8.24
C ASN A 206 -4.56 2.26 8.20
N ASP A 207 -5.26 3.06 7.37
CA ASP A 207 -4.84 4.44 7.12
C ASP A 207 -5.71 5.50 7.82
N LEU A 208 -6.99 5.19 8.11
CA LEU A 208 -7.92 6.18 8.65
C LEU A 208 -8.21 6.00 10.14
N ILE A 209 -8.52 4.78 10.60
CA ILE A 209 -8.92 4.48 11.97
C ILE A 209 -7.72 4.08 12.83
N GLY A 210 -6.85 3.23 12.30
CA GLY A 210 -5.69 2.69 13.02
C GLY A 210 -4.75 3.76 13.55
N PRO A 211 -4.25 4.71 12.74
CA PRO A 211 -3.28 5.69 13.19
C PRO A 211 -3.74 6.56 14.37
N PRO A 212 -4.95 7.18 14.38
CA PRO A 212 -5.42 7.92 15.54
C PRO A 212 -5.57 7.04 16.78
N LEU A 213 -6.10 5.82 16.63
CA LEU A 213 -6.22 4.88 17.73
C LEU A 213 -4.84 4.42 18.24
N GLY A 214 -3.88 4.19 17.34
CA GLY A 214 -2.51 3.84 17.70
C GLY A 214 -1.85 4.90 18.56
N GLY A 215 -1.94 6.17 18.16
CA GLY A 215 -1.45 7.30 18.94
C GLY A 215 -2.16 7.48 20.27
N LEU A 216 -3.51 7.32 20.29
CA LEU A 216 -4.29 7.39 21.53
C LEU A 216 -3.89 6.29 22.53
N LEU A 217 -3.81 5.05 22.07
CA LEU A 217 -3.45 3.91 22.90
C LEU A 217 -1.99 3.99 23.39
N PHE A 218 -1.08 4.50 22.55
CA PHE A 218 0.31 4.71 22.93
C PHE A 218 0.44 5.77 24.03
N GLY A 219 -0.33 6.86 23.95
CA GLY A 219 -0.40 7.89 24.99
C GLY A 219 -0.98 7.40 26.32
N LEU A 220 -1.78 6.31 26.33
CA LEU A 220 -2.26 5.67 27.56
C LEU A 220 -1.15 4.82 28.22
N ALA A 221 -0.49 3.97 27.46
CA ALA A 221 0.71 3.24 27.85
C ALA A 221 1.39 2.65 26.61
N ILE A 222 2.72 2.67 26.58
CA ILE A 222 3.56 2.25 25.44
C ILE A 222 3.20 0.83 24.96
N ALA A 223 2.93 -0.12 25.85
CA ALA A 223 2.65 -1.50 25.52
C ALA A 223 1.22 -1.74 24.96
N VAL A 224 0.28 -0.84 25.20
CA VAL A 224 -1.16 -1.06 24.89
C VAL A 224 -1.43 -1.22 23.39
N PRO A 225 -0.96 -0.36 22.47
CA PRO A 225 -1.25 -0.54 21.04
C PRO A 225 -0.70 -1.86 20.50
N PHE A 226 0.46 -2.29 20.97
CA PHE A 226 1.08 -3.57 20.58
C PHE A 226 0.33 -4.78 21.17
N GLY A 227 -0.20 -4.65 22.39
CA GLY A 227 -1.06 -5.67 23.00
C GLY A 227 -2.38 -5.84 22.25
N VAL A 228 -3.01 -4.72 21.86
CA VAL A 228 -4.22 -4.73 21.03
C VAL A 228 -3.93 -5.34 19.66
N ASP A 229 -2.84 -4.97 19.02
CA ASP A 229 -2.42 -5.54 17.73
C ASP A 229 -2.19 -7.06 17.85
N ALA A 230 -1.50 -7.53 18.89
CA ALA A 230 -1.37 -8.96 19.16
C ALA A 230 -2.74 -9.66 19.24
N VAL A 231 -3.68 -9.09 19.98
CA VAL A 231 -5.04 -9.64 20.10
C VAL A 231 -5.76 -9.66 18.75
N THR A 232 -5.61 -8.62 17.92
CA THR A 232 -6.23 -8.60 16.58
C THR A 232 -5.70 -9.73 15.69
N PHE A 233 -4.42 -10.06 15.74
CA PHE A 233 -3.86 -11.21 15.01
C PHE A 233 -4.37 -12.55 15.54
N ALA A 234 -4.47 -12.71 16.86
CA ALA A 234 -5.06 -13.92 17.44
C ALA A 234 -6.52 -14.10 17.01
N LEU A 235 -7.30 -13.03 17.05
CA LEU A 235 -8.70 -13.04 16.59
C LEU A 235 -8.81 -13.31 15.09
N ALA A 236 -7.94 -12.70 14.27
CA ALA A 236 -7.88 -12.97 12.83
C ALA A 236 -7.58 -14.45 12.55
N ALA A 237 -6.63 -15.05 13.27
CA ALA A 237 -6.31 -16.48 13.17
C ALA A 237 -7.50 -17.37 13.57
N LEU A 238 -8.22 -17.04 14.65
CA LEU A 238 -9.43 -17.77 15.10
C LEU A 238 -10.54 -17.67 14.05
N VAL A 239 -10.78 -16.47 13.53
CA VAL A 239 -11.78 -16.25 12.46
C VAL A 239 -11.43 -17.04 11.20
N MET A 240 -10.17 -17.05 10.78
CA MET A 240 -9.68 -17.87 9.66
C MET A 240 -9.84 -19.37 9.97
N GLY A 241 -9.59 -19.77 11.20
CA GLY A 241 -9.81 -21.14 11.68
C GLY A 241 -11.27 -21.61 11.57
N SER A 242 -12.24 -20.70 11.66
CA SER A 242 -13.68 -20.99 11.56
C SER A 242 -14.21 -21.10 10.13
N MET A 243 -13.40 -20.77 9.10
CA MET A 243 -13.77 -20.99 7.70
C MET A 243 -13.87 -22.49 7.40
N SER A 244 -14.81 -22.87 6.53
CA SER A 244 -14.97 -24.24 6.06
C SER A 244 -14.38 -24.41 4.66
N GLY A 245 -13.92 -25.63 4.33
CA GLY A 245 -13.36 -25.97 3.03
C GLY A 245 -11.84 -25.89 2.97
N SER A 246 -11.27 -26.39 1.87
CA SER A 246 -9.85 -26.31 1.54
C SER A 246 -9.64 -25.30 0.42
N TYR A 247 -8.65 -24.44 0.56
CA TYR A 247 -8.32 -23.36 -0.37
C TYR A 247 -6.95 -23.57 -1.04
N ARG A 248 -6.66 -24.85 -1.35
CA ARG A 248 -5.49 -25.18 -2.18
C ARG A 248 -5.70 -24.70 -3.61
N ALA A 249 -4.65 -24.16 -4.21
CA ALA A 249 -4.67 -23.95 -5.65
C ALA A 249 -4.92 -25.29 -6.37
N ALA A 250 -5.79 -25.27 -7.36
CA ALA A 250 -5.92 -26.43 -8.25
C ALA A 250 -4.54 -26.76 -8.83
N PRO A 251 -4.15 -28.04 -8.96
CA PRO A 251 -2.89 -28.38 -9.59
C PRO A 251 -2.87 -27.71 -10.97
N SER A 252 -2.03 -26.69 -11.13
CA SER A 252 -1.82 -26.08 -12.43
C SER A 252 -1.40 -27.20 -13.37
N LYS A 253 -2.12 -27.37 -14.49
CA LYS A 253 -1.70 -28.28 -15.58
C LYS A 253 -0.20 -28.09 -15.76
N PRO A 254 0.59 -29.19 -15.84
CA PRO A 254 2.02 -29.03 -16.00
C PRO A 254 2.27 -28.11 -17.19
N ALA A 255 2.76 -26.91 -16.92
CA ALA A 255 3.28 -26.07 -17.98
C ALA A 255 4.29 -26.96 -18.72
N ILE A 256 4.07 -27.13 -20.02
CA ILE A 256 4.96 -27.85 -20.93
C ILE A 256 6.38 -27.71 -20.40
N ALA A 257 7.07 -28.85 -20.23
CA ALA A 257 8.31 -29.04 -19.50
C ALA A 257 9.45 -28.14 -20.04
N GLY A 258 9.40 -26.86 -19.71
CA GLY A 258 10.47 -25.90 -19.81
C GLY A 258 10.70 -25.35 -18.41
N ALA A 259 11.94 -25.45 -17.93
CA ALA A 259 12.34 -24.97 -16.61
C ALA A 259 11.76 -23.56 -16.39
N ARG A 260 10.92 -23.38 -15.34
CA ARG A 260 10.42 -22.03 -14.98
C ARG A 260 11.64 -21.15 -14.80
N PRO A 261 11.78 -20.04 -15.55
CA PRO A 261 12.95 -19.19 -15.44
C PRO A 261 13.12 -18.76 -13.98
N SER A 262 14.35 -18.73 -13.49
CA SER A 262 14.62 -18.30 -12.12
C SER A 262 14.03 -16.89 -11.90
N MET A 263 13.62 -16.58 -10.67
CA MET A 263 13.07 -15.26 -10.32
C MET A 263 14.00 -14.12 -10.77
N ARG A 264 15.32 -14.31 -10.62
CA ARG A 264 16.34 -13.35 -11.08
C ARG A 264 16.31 -13.17 -12.61
N ALA A 265 16.18 -14.26 -13.34
CA ALA A 265 16.08 -14.21 -14.82
C ALA A 265 14.78 -13.51 -15.25
N SER A 266 13.66 -13.78 -14.58
CA SER A 266 12.38 -13.13 -14.88
C SER A 266 12.41 -11.62 -14.59
N LEU A 267 13.01 -11.20 -13.46
CA LEU A 267 13.22 -9.79 -13.15
C LEU A 267 14.16 -9.12 -14.16
N ALA A 268 15.29 -9.76 -14.51
CA ALA A 268 16.23 -9.22 -15.48
C ALA A 268 15.58 -9.00 -16.86
N VAL A 269 14.76 -9.94 -17.32
CA VAL A 269 13.98 -9.80 -18.55
C VAL A 269 13.00 -8.63 -18.45
N GLY A 270 12.27 -8.52 -17.35
CA GLY A 270 11.31 -7.43 -17.12
C GLY A 270 12.00 -6.06 -17.06
N VAL A 271 13.11 -5.93 -16.34
CA VAL A 271 13.90 -4.69 -16.25
C VAL A 271 14.45 -4.32 -17.64
N ARG A 272 15.06 -5.27 -18.35
CA ARG A 272 15.62 -5.01 -19.69
C ARG A 272 14.54 -4.56 -20.67
N TRP A 273 13.38 -5.20 -20.66
CA TRP A 273 12.25 -4.81 -21.52
C TRP A 273 11.76 -3.40 -21.17
N LEU A 274 11.55 -3.10 -19.88
CA LEU A 274 11.13 -1.78 -19.39
C LEU A 274 12.13 -0.70 -19.77
N TRP A 275 13.44 -0.99 -19.69
CA TRP A 275 14.49 -0.02 -20.01
C TRP A 275 14.57 0.34 -21.49
N ASN A 276 14.16 -0.59 -22.35
CA ASN A 276 14.11 -0.39 -23.80
C ASN A 276 12.90 0.44 -24.24
N GLN A 277 11.94 0.69 -23.35
CA GLN A 277 10.75 1.52 -23.62
C GLN A 277 10.95 2.92 -23.01
N PRO A 278 11.23 3.97 -23.82
CA PRO A 278 11.60 5.30 -23.29
C PRO A 278 10.58 5.88 -22.31
N LEU A 279 9.29 5.77 -22.64
CA LEU A 279 8.22 6.27 -21.77
C LEU A 279 8.15 5.51 -20.44
N LEU A 280 8.17 4.19 -20.47
CA LEU A 280 8.09 3.37 -19.25
C LEU A 280 9.33 3.53 -18.38
N ARG A 281 10.51 3.68 -18.98
CA ARG A 281 11.75 4.01 -18.28
C ARG A 281 11.63 5.34 -17.54
N THR A 282 11.14 6.40 -18.21
CA THR A 282 10.95 7.72 -17.62
C THR A 282 9.96 7.64 -16.45
N LEU A 283 8.82 6.96 -16.63
CA LEU A 283 7.84 6.75 -15.56
C LEU A 283 8.44 5.97 -14.38
N ALA A 284 9.26 4.95 -14.63
CA ALA A 284 9.92 4.18 -13.57
C ALA A 284 10.90 5.05 -12.78
N ILE A 285 11.72 5.85 -13.45
CA ILE A 285 12.68 6.77 -12.81
C ILE A 285 11.94 7.78 -11.92
N ILE A 286 10.90 8.43 -12.44
CA ILE A 286 10.12 9.42 -11.68
C ILE A 286 9.41 8.74 -10.50
N SER A 287 8.80 7.57 -10.69
CA SER A 287 8.16 6.85 -9.57
C SER A 287 9.16 6.37 -8.53
N THR A 288 10.38 6.00 -8.91
CA THR A 288 11.46 5.68 -7.98
C THR A 288 11.85 6.93 -7.17
N ALA A 289 12.01 8.08 -7.82
CA ALA A 289 12.32 9.34 -7.15
C ALA A 289 11.21 9.76 -6.18
N LEU A 290 9.93 9.70 -6.60
CA LEU A 290 8.78 9.99 -5.74
C LEU A 290 8.69 9.01 -4.57
N GLY A 291 8.88 7.72 -4.82
CA GLY A 291 8.90 6.69 -3.76
C GLY A 291 10.02 6.92 -2.76
N THR A 292 11.24 7.20 -3.23
CA THR A 292 12.38 7.53 -2.37
C THR A 292 12.09 8.77 -1.52
N ALA A 293 11.57 9.84 -2.11
CA ALA A 293 11.20 11.06 -1.39
C ALA A 293 10.11 10.78 -0.33
N SER A 294 9.12 9.95 -0.65
CA SER A 294 8.08 9.53 0.29
C SER A 294 8.65 8.72 1.46
N PHE A 295 9.56 7.77 1.21
CA PHE A 295 10.23 7.02 2.27
C PHE A 295 11.05 7.91 3.20
N ILE A 296 11.79 8.86 2.64
CA ILE A 296 12.57 9.85 3.40
C ILE A 296 11.63 10.69 4.27
N SER A 297 10.55 11.22 3.70
CA SER A 297 9.58 12.03 4.44
C SER A 297 8.93 11.24 5.58
N ASN A 298 8.48 10.01 5.31
CA ASN A 298 7.88 9.16 6.35
C ASN A 298 8.85 8.81 7.47
N ALA A 299 10.13 8.57 7.15
CA ALA A 299 11.15 8.21 8.13
C ALA A 299 11.40 9.31 9.19
N VAL A 300 11.24 10.57 8.82
CA VAL A 300 11.48 11.72 9.74
C VAL A 300 10.16 12.35 10.22
N PHE A 301 9.02 11.92 9.72
CA PHE A 301 7.74 12.59 9.96
C PHE A 301 7.30 12.54 11.43
N VAL A 302 7.59 11.44 12.13
CA VAL A 302 7.30 11.33 13.56
C VAL A 302 8.10 12.36 14.38
N ILE A 303 9.39 12.49 14.12
CA ILE A 303 10.25 13.48 14.80
C ILE A 303 9.79 14.90 14.50
N PHE A 304 9.42 15.20 13.24
CA PHE A 304 8.87 16.47 12.85
C PHE A 304 7.56 16.79 13.58
N ALA A 305 6.67 15.81 13.72
CA ALA A 305 5.39 15.98 14.40
C ALA A 305 5.55 16.19 15.90
N THR A 306 6.42 15.44 16.58
CA THR A 306 6.61 15.52 18.03
C THR A 306 7.49 16.72 18.42
N ASP A 307 8.64 16.88 17.77
CA ASP A 307 9.65 17.85 18.20
C ASP A 307 9.45 19.24 17.59
N THR A 308 8.99 19.31 16.32
CA THR A 308 8.83 20.61 15.63
C THR A 308 7.43 21.17 15.79
N LEU A 309 6.39 20.33 15.61
CA LEU A 309 4.99 20.75 15.78
C LEU A 309 4.52 20.68 17.23
N GLY A 310 5.26 19.98 18.13
CA GLY A 310 4.91 19.81 19.54
C GLY A 310 3.64 18.99 19.77
N LEU A 311 3.34 18.05 18.86
CA LEU A 311 2.15 17.24 18.96
C LEU A 311 2.33 16.10 19.97
N SER A 312 1.24 15.76 20.66
CA SER A 312 1.15 14.52 21.44
C SER A 312 1.10 13.30 20.53
N ASP A 313 1.27 12.11 21.09
CA ASP A 313 1.20 10.83 20.38
C ASP A 313 -0.14 10.67 19.62
N PHE A 314 -1.24 11.04 20.27
CA PHE A 314 -2.56 11.11 19.64
C PHE A 314 -2.60 12.14 18.51
N GLY A 315 -2.02 13.32 18.72
CA GLY A 315 -1.92 14.39 17.71
C GLY A 315 -1.15 13.94 16.47
N TYR A 316 -0.09 13.16 16.63
CA TYR A 316 0.64 12.55 15.52
C TYR A 316 -0.24 11.58 14.73
N GLY A 317 -0.97 10.67 15.41
CA GLY A 317 -1.90 9.75 14.76
C GLY A 317 -3.00 10.49 13.98
N VAL A 318 -3.57 11.55 14.55
CA VAL A 318 -4.58 12.39 13.87
C VAL A 318 -4.00 13.13 12.67
N LEU A 319 -2.72 13.56 12.72
CA LEU A 319 -2.06 14.26 11.63
C LEU A 319 -1.92 13.42 10.34
N LEU A 320 -1.95 12.09 10.43
CA LEU A 320 -1.90 11.19 9.27
C LEU A 320 -3.25 11.10 8.53
N VAL A 321 -4.37 11.36 9.22
CA VAL A 321 -5.72 11.22 8.65
C VAL A 321 -5.97 12.09 7.42
N PRO A 322 -5.64 13.40 7.41
CA PRO A 322 -5.81 14.23 6.22
C PRO A 322 -5.10 13.67 4.99
N GLY A 323 -3.88 13.13 5.18
CA GLY A 323 -3.13 12.48 4.11
C GLY A 323 -3.86 11.27 3.53
N ALA A 324 -4.38 10.37 4.38
CA ALA A 324 -5.18 9.22 3.97
C ALA A 324 -6.44 9.67 3.20
N LEU A 325 -7.19 10.64 3.71
CA LEU A 325 -8.36 11.22 3.04
C LEU A 325 -8.00 11.83 1.67
N GLY A 326 -6.88 12.54 1.60
CA GLY A 326 -6.34 13.08 0.36
C GLY A 326 -6.02 11.98 -0.66
N GLY A 327 -5.40 10.89 -0.24
CA GLY A 327 -5.11 9.71 -1.05
C GLY A 327 -6.39 9.06 -1.60
N ILE A 328 -7.40 8.87 -0.76
CA ILE A 328 -8.73 8.38 -1.16
C ILE A 328 -9.35 9.30 -2.21
N ALA A 329 -9.45 10.60 -1.90
CA ALA A 329 -10.00 11.58 -2.82
C ALA A 329 -9.25 11.60 -4.16
N GLY A 330 -7.91 11.57 -4.11
CA GLY A 330 -7.05 11.49 -5.29
C GLY A 330 -7.34 10.28 -6.16
N SER A 331 -7.47 9.10 -5.58
CA SER A 331 -7.80 7.87 -6.32
C SER A 331 -9.18 7.92 -6.97
N LEU A 332 -10.19 8.48 -6.28
CA LEU A 332 -11.56 8.62 -6.79
C LEU A 332 -11.68 9.64 -7.91
N ILE A 333 -10.92 10.73 -7.85
CA ILE A 333 -10.97 11.77 -8.88
C ILE A 333 -10.02 11.50 -10.06
N ALA A 334 -9.01 10.62 -9.89
CA ALA A 334 -8.01 10.31 -10.92
C ALA A 334 -8.61 9.97 -12.31
N PRO A 335 -9.72 9.21 -12.42
CA PRO A 335 -10.33 8.95 -13.73
C PRO A 335 -10.78 10.20 -14.48
N ARG A 336 -11.13 11.28 -13.75
CA ARG A 336 -11.54 12.55 -14.37
C ARG A 336 -10.37 13.26 -15.07
N PHE A 337 -9.14 12.98 -14.64
CA PHE A 337 -7.94 13.55 -15.24
C PHE A 337 -7.54 12.88 -16.57
N ARG A 338 -8.15 11.74 -16.93
CA ARG A 338 -7.94 11.09 -18.26
C ARG A 338 -8.36 11.95 -19.45
N ARG A 339 -9.28 12.92 -19.24
CA ARG A 339 -9.70 13.89 -20.26
C ARG A 339 -8.68 14.99 -20.55
N PHE A 340 -7.63 15.08 -19.74
CA PHE A 340 -6.55 16.05 -19.95
C PHE A 340 -5.31 15.34 -20.51
N PRO A 341 -4.50 16.01 -21.33
CA PRO A 341 -3.28 15.44 -21.87
C PRO A 341 -2.35 14.95 -20.78
N LEU A 342 -1.96 13.68 -20.78
CA LEU A 342 -1.09 13.08 -19.78
C LEU A 342 0.27 13.78 -19.66
N ARG A 343 0.79 14.31 -20.78
CA ARG A 343 2.02 15.11 -20.83
C ARG A 343 1.98 16.36 -19.94
N ARG A 344 0.79 16.88 -19.60
CA ARG A 344 0.61 18.02 -18.69
C ARG A 344 0.23 17.55 -17.28
N THR A 345 -0.68 16.60 -17.18
CA THR A 345 -1.21 16.13 -15.90
C THR A 345 -0.14 15.47 -15.02
N LEU A 346 0.71 14.63 -15.61
CA LEU A 346 1.72 13.90 -14.84
C LEU A 346 2.80 14.83 -14.25
N PRO A 347 3.43 15.75 -15.02
CA PRO A 347 4.39 16.70 -14.43
C PRO A 347 3.77 17.61 -13.37
N ILE A 348 2.53 18.09 -13.59
CA ILE A 348 1.81 18.92 -12.61
C ILE A 348 1.64 18.15 -11.29
N ALA A 349 1.22 16.89 -11.34
CA ALA A 349 1.07 16.06 -10.14
C ALA A 349 2.40 15.93 -9.36
N VAL A 350 3.53 15.73 -10.05
CA VAL A 350 4.86 15.67 -9.42
C VAL A 350 5.23 17.00 -8.78
N VAL A 351 5.03 18.13 -9.49
CA VAL A 351 5.37 19.46 -8.98
C VAL A 351 4.50 19.81 -7.78
N VAL A 352 3.19 19.56 -7.84
CA VAL A 352 2.25 19.85 -6.74
C VAL A 352 2.61 19.00 -5.51
N SER A 353 2.88 17.70 -5.67
CA SER A 353 3.28 16.85 -4.55
C SER A 353 4.62 17.31 -3.94
N GLY A 354 5.61 17.60 -4.77
CA GLY A 354 6.92 18.10 -4.29
C GLY A 354 6.83 19.46 -3.59
N ALA A 355 6.08 20.41 -4.15
CA ALA A 355 5.85 21.72 -3.54
C ALA A 355 5.10 21.59 -2.21
N SER A 356 4.07 20.73 -2.13
CA SER A 356 3.36 20.48 -0.87
C SER A 356 4.30 19.92 0.20
N THR A 357 5.14 18.95 -0.15
CA THR A 357 6.11 18.35 0.77
C THR A 357 7.14 19.37 1.24
N TRP A 358 7.61 20.25 0.33
CA TRP A 358 8.54 21.33 0.69
C TRP A 358 7.88 22.36 1.62
N LEU A 359 6.63 22.77 1.34
CA LEU A 359 5.87 23.69 2.17
C LEU A 359 5.60 23.12 3.57
N MET A 360 5.39 21.80 3.70
CA MET A 360 5.28 21.15 5.01
C MET A 360 6.54 21.37 5.85
N ALA A 361 7.72 21.32 5.25
CA ALA A 361 8.99 21.46 5.97
C ALA A 361 9.22 22.86 6.53
N VAL A 362 8.57 23.89 5.98
CA VAL A 362 8.76 25.29 6.42
C VAL A 362 7.63 25.83 7.30
N THR A 363 6.52 25.08 7.45
CA THR A 363 5.38 25.48 8.29
C THR A 363 5.44 24.83 9.68
N THR A 364 4.96 25.55 10.69
CA THR A 364 4.81 25.06 12.07
C THR A 364 3.35 24.83 12.48
N SER A 365 2.41 25.03 11.56
CA SER A 365 0.98 24.82 11.83
C SER A 365 0.58 23.37 11.51
N PRO A 366 0.12 22.58 12.49
CA PRO A 366 -0.34 21.20 12.24
C PRO A 366 -1.49 21.12 11.24
N ILE A 367 -2.39 22.09 11.23
CA ILE A 367 -3.53 22.14 10.30
C ILE A 367 -3.01 22.31 8.86
N VAL A 368 -2.06 23.22 8.65
CA VAL A 368 -1.46 23.45 7.32
C VAL A 368 -0.70 22.21 6.86
N VAL A 369 0.06 21.55 7.76
CA VAL A 369 0.75 20.28 7.47
C VAL A 369 -0.26 19.21 7.06
N GLY A 370 -1.36 19.07 7.77
CA GLY A 370 -2.43 18.11 7.45
C GLY A 370 -3.04 18.38 6.06
N LEU A 371 -3.35 19.63 5.74
CA LEU A 371 -3.89 20.00 4.41
C LEU A 371 -2.87 19.74 3.29
N LEU A 372 -1.63 20.09 3.50
CA LEU A 372 -0.55 19.85 2.53
C LEU A 372 -0.28 18.35 2.34
N SER A 373 -0.37 17.55 3.40
CA SER A 373 -0.26 16.08 3.29
C SER A 373 -1.40 15.49 2.48
N ALA A 374 -2.64 16.01 2.65
CA ALA A 374 -3.78 15.61 1.83
C ALA A 374 -3.57 15.92 0.34
N VAL A 375 -3.07 17.10 0.02
CA VAL A 375 -2.75 17.49 -1.37
C VAL A 375 -1.62 16.63 -1.93
N SER A 376 -0.56 16.41 -1.17
CA SER A 376 0.59 15.61 -1.60
C SER A 376 0.19 14.15 -1.88
N LEU A 377 -0.44 13.47 -0.92
CA LEU A 377 -0.87 12.08 -1.11
C LEU A 377 -1.98 11.94 -2.15
N GLY A 378 -2.90 12.92 -2.24
CA GLY A 378 -3.92 12.96 -3.29
C GLY A 378 -3.31 13.01 -4.69
N THR A 379 -2.33 13.87 -4.91
CA THR A 379 -1.64 13.97 -6.21
C THR A 379 -0.76 12.76 -6.52
N ILE A 380 -0.12 12.15 -5.51
CA ILE A 380 0.60 10.86 -5.67
C ILE A 380 -0.37 9.76 -6.10
N MET A 381 -1.58 9.70 -5.55
CA MET A 381 -2.57 8.70 -5.95
C MET A 381 -3.09 8.94 -7.37
N ILE A 382 -3.29 10.19 -7.77
CA ILE A 382 -3.60 10.52 -9.18
C ILE A 382 -2.47 10.03 -10.11
N TRP A 383 -1.19 10.30 -9.77
CA TRP A 383 -0.04 9.77 -10.49
C TRP A 383 -0.08 8.24 -10.60
N ASN A 384 -0.27 7.56 -9.48
CA ASN A 384 -0.27 6.09 -9.42
C ASN A 384 -1.36 5.47 -10.30
N VAL A 385 -2.60 5.98 -10.21
CA VAL A 385 -3.74 5.46 -10.98
C VAL A 385 -3.54 5.69 -12.48
N LEU A 386 -3.13 6.89 -12.90
CA LEU A 386 -2.93 7.22 -14.31
C LEU A 386 -1.75 6.43 -14.92
N THR A 387 -0.63 6.32 -14.20
CA THR A 387 0.54 5.59 -14.69
C THR A 387 0.33 4.08 -14.67
N LEU A 388 -0.47 3.55 -13.73
CA LEU A 388 -0.85 2.13 -13.72
C LEU A 388 -1.71 1.80 -14.93
N ALA A 389 -2.74 2.60 -15.22
CA ALA A 389 -3.59 2.42 -16.38
C ALA A 389 -2.79 2.50 -17.70
N LEU A 390 -1.83 3.43 -17.79
CA LEU A 390 -0.95 3.56 -18.95
C LEU A 390 -0.04 2.33 -19.12
N ARG A 391 0.55 1.84 -18.03
CA ARG A 391 1.38 0.63 -18.05
C ARG A 391 0.58 -0.60 -18.48
N GLN A 392 -0.63 -0.78 -17.98
CA GLN A 392 -1.49 -1.91 -18.36
C GLN A 392 -1.85 -1.92 -19.84
N ARG A 393 -1.87 -0.76 -20.50
CA ARG A 393 -2.12 -0.65 -21.95
C ARG A 393 -0.89 -0.89 -22.80
N LEU A 394 0.30 -0.49 -22.32
CA LEU A 394 1.54 -0.54 -23.10
C LEU A 394 2.28 -1.87 -22.95
N ILE A 395 2.04 -2.62 -21.89
CA ILE A 395 2.75 -3.87 -21.60
C ILE A 395 1.92 -5.03 -22.15
N PRO A 396 2.49 -5.88 -23.02
CA PRO A 396 1.84 -7.11 -23.48
C PRO A 396 1.44 -8.03 -22.31
N ASP A 397 0.31 -8.74 -22.42
CA ASP A 397 -0.24 -9.57 -21.36
C ASP A 397 0.77 -10.60 -20.82
N GLU A 398 1.58 -11.20 -21.69
CA GLU A 398 2.60 -12.19 -21.33
C GLU A 398 3.73 -11.59 -20.47
N MET A 399 3.90 -10.27 -20.51
CA MET A 399 4.96 -9.54 -19.81
C MET A 399 4.45 -8.75 -18.58
N LEU A 400 3.12 -8.58 -18.42
CA LEU A 400 2.52 -7.75 -17.38
C LEU A 400 3.03 -8.10 -15.98
N GLY A 401 3.08 -9.38 -15.65
CA GLY A 401 3.57 -9.84 -14.35
C GLY A 401 5.06 -9.54 -14.11
N ARG A 402 5.91 -9.82 -15.13
CA ARG A 402 7.37 -9.64 -15.04
C ARG A 402 7.75 -8.16 -14.98
N VAL A 403 7.17 -7.35 -15.87
CA VAL A 403 7.44 -5.91 -15.93
C VAL A 403 6.84 -5.20 -14.74
N GLY A 404 5.64 -5.59 -14.27
CA GLY A 404 5.02 -5.07 -13.07
C GLY A 404 5.84 -5.34 -11.80
N ALA A 405 6.40 -6.55 -11.66
CA ALA A 405 7.31 -6.90 -10.57
C ALA A 405 8.61 -6.08 -10.64
N SER A 406 9.20 -5.94 -11.83
CA SER A 406 10.41 -5.14 -12.06
C SER A 406 10.20 -3.67 -11.75
N TYR A 407 9.04 -3.11 -12.11
CA TYR A 407 8.69 -1.73 -11.80
C TYR A 407 8.57 -1.50 -10.29
N ARG A 408 7.87 -2.38 -9.57
CA ARG A 408 7.80 -2.31 -8.11
C ARG A 408 9.18 -2.42 -7.47
N PHE A 409 10.00 -3.36 -7.93
CA PHE A 409 11.39 -3.50 -7.47
C PHE A 409 12.17 -2.19 -7.61
N LEU A 410 12.09 -1.51 -8.76
CA LEU A 410 12.78 -0.24 -8.99
C LEU A 410 12.28 0.87 -8.04
N VAL A 411 10.97 0.97 -7.80
CA VAL A 411 10.41 1.96 -6.86
C VAL A 411 10.95 1.73 -5.44
N TYR A 412 11.07 0.47 -5.00
CA TYR A 412 11.57 0.15 -3.66
C TYR A 412 13.09 0.20 -3.55
N VAL A 413 13.84 0.12 -4.65
CA VAL A 413 15.31 0.21 -4.66
C VAL A 413 15.82 1.54 -4.08
N GLY A 414 15.03 2.60 -4.17
CA GLY A 414 15.37 3.91 -3.57
C GLY A 414 15.30 3.96 -2.04
N MET A 415 14.64 2.99 -1.41
CA MET A 415 14.37 2.99 0.02
C MET A 415 15.62 3.01 0.95
N PRO A 416 16.69 2.26 0.67
CA PRO A 416 17.90 2.33 1.51
C PRO A 416 18.53 3.73 1.56
N PHE A 417 18.29 4.58 0.54
CA PHE A 417 18.77 5.95 0.54
C PHE A 417 18.10 6.83 1.61
N ALA A 418 16.93 6.42 2.15
CA ALA A 418 16.31 7.10 3.27
C ALA A 418 17.17 7.07 4.55
N LEU A 419 18.09 6.11 4.66
CA LEU A 419 19.06 6.00 5.75
C LEU A 419 20.35 6.80 5.49
N SER A 420 20.48 7.46 4.33
CA SER A 420 21.69 8.22 4.00
C SER A 420 21.93 9.36 5.01
N PRO A 421 23.17 9.56 5.48
CA PRO A 421 23.52 10.70 6.33
C PRO A 421 23.13 12.05 5.76
N ALA A 422 23.12 12.19 4.43
CA ALA A 422 22.72 13.41 3.74
C ALA A 422 21.25 13.79 3.97
N VAL A 423 20.39 12.80 4.22
CA VAL A 423 18.95 13.01 4.49
C VAL A 423 18.73 13.45 5.94
N CYS A 424 19.56 12.99 6.87
CA CYS A 424 19.47 13.32 8.29
C CYS A 424 20.22 14.62 8.64
N TRP A 425 20.99 15.19 7.71
CA TRP A 425 21.80 16.39 7.95
C TRP A 425 20.98 17.65 8.31
N PRO A 426 19.86 18.00 7.66
CA PRO A 426 19.08 19.20 8.03
C PRO A 426 18.44 19.09 9.41
N THR A 427 18.04 17.88 9.82
CA THR A 427 17.41 17.65 11.14
C THR A 427 18.41 17.75 12.28
N SER A 428 19.66 17.29 12.09
CA SER A 428 20.71 17.39 13.09
C SER A 428 21.16 18.84 13.34
N SER A 429 21.19 19.70 12.31
CA SER A 429 21.54 21.10 12.47
C SER A 429 20.48 21.94 13.17
N VAL A 430 19.19 21.57 13.00
CA VAL A 430 18.07 22.18 13.71
C VAL A 430 18.03 21.68 15.16
N TYR A 431 18.32 20.41 15.39
CA TYR A 431 18.37 19.80 16.72
C TYR A 431 19.50 20.38 17.58
N VAL A 432 20.71 20.52 17.02
CA VAL A 432 21.86 21.13 17.71
C VAL A 432 21.61 22.60 18.06
N ARG A 433 20.91 23.36 17.23
CA ARG A 433 20.55 24.75 17.55
C ARG A 433 19.53 24.87 18.68
N ARG A 434 18.58 23.95 18.83
CA ARG A 434 17.59 23.99 19.92
C ARG A 434 18.14 23.47 21.24
N SER A 435 18.96 22.41 21.24
CA SER A 435 19.61 21.95 22.46
C SER A 435 20.56 22.99 23.06
N SER A 436 21.22 23.80 22.23
CA SER A 436 22.07 24.91 22.71
C SER A 436 21.26 26.08 23.23
N SER A 437 20.02 26.33 22.78
CA SER A 437 19.16 27.39 23.31
C SER A 437 18.42 27.00 24.60
N VAL A 438 18.15 25.71 24.82
CA VAL A 438 17.57 25.23 26.09
C VAL A 438 18.60 25.07 27.19
N ALA A 439 19.85 24.78 26.83
CA ALA A 439 20.95 24.74 27.82
C ALA A 439 21.40 26.15 28.33
N ALA A 440 20.97 27.21 27.68
CA ALA A 440 21.27 28.63 28.09
C ALA A 440 20.29 29.22 29.13
N PHE A 441 19.25 28.45 29.51
CA PHE A 441 18.32 28.83 30.58
C PHE A 441 18.70 28.16 31.88
N SER A 442 19.91 28.43 32.39
CA SER A 442 20.34 28.00 33.71
C SER A 442 19.77 28.91 34.80
N TRP A 443 19.22 28.28 35.83
CA TRP A 443 18.67 28.82 37.06
C TRP A 443 19.51 29.95 37.66
N PRO A 444 18.89 30.97 38.22
CA PRO A 444 19.53 31.81 39.23
C PRO A 444 19.48 31.06 40.57
N SER A 445 20.66 30.76 41.10
CA SER A 445 20.87 30.38 42.48
C SER A 445 20.48 31.55 43.41
N GLY A 446 19.49 31.34 44.24
CA GLY A 446 19.12 32.16 45.38
C GLY A 446 18.50 31.29 46.45
#